data_f6109dc61eb59a2e86de8fcce7673bcc
#
_entry.id   f6109dc61eb59a2e86de8fcce7673bcc
#
_cell.length_a   1.000
_cell.length_b   1.000
_cell.length_c   1.000
_cell.angle_alpha   90.00
_cell.angle_beta   90.00
_cell.angle_gamma   90.00
#
_symmetry.space_group_name_H-M   'P 1'
#
loop_
_entity.id
_entity.type
_entity.pdbx_description
1 polymer ?
#
loop_
_entity_poly.entity_id
_entity_poly.type
_entity_poly.pdbx_seq_one_letter_code
_entity_poly.pdbx_strand_id
1 'polypeptide(L)'
;MSKLLKVIVNTLLLLAILSAGALVIPPFAGITTLVSDGMGNTNISRGAVTYAKKTDTSSVATGDKILVDDNSGKYIYTIQSLDTAAGTASVKNVISGDTTEITVRATVSKVIVTIPVIGFLSMAAQSREGIMIIGLAILFLVILFILSEVWKRDEEEDEEEEEEDEDDEAVSYTHL
;
A
#
# COMPACT_ATOMS: atom_id res chain seq x y z
N MET A 1 -16.22 -23.61 9.90
CA MET A 1 -14.81 -23.16 9.91
C MET A 1 -14.36 -22.60 8.56
N SER A 2 -14.86 -23.10 7.45
CA SER A 2 -14.54 -22.68 6.07
C SER A 2 -14.82 -21.19 5.77
N LYS A 3 -15.95 -20.62 6.23
CA LYS A 3 -16.32 -19.22 5.97
C LYS A 3 -15.31 -18.23 6.54
N LEU A 4 -14.79 -18.47 7.73
CA LEU A 4 -13.78 -17.62 8.38
C LEU A 4 -12.42 -17.69 7.65
N LEU A 5 -11.99 -18.90 7.27
CA LEU A 5 -10.76 -19.08 6.49
C LEU A 5 -10.85 -18.36 5.14
N LYS A 6 -11.97 -18.48 4.44
CA LYS A 6 -12.22 -17.81 3.16
C LYS A 6 -12.15 -16.29 3.28
N VAL A 7 -12.75 -15.71 4.31
CA VAL A 7 -12.67 -14.27 4.58
C VAL A 7 -11.22 -13.84 4.82
N ILE A 8 -10.47 -14.59 5.62
CA ILE A 8 -9.06 -14.28 5.91
C ILE A 8 -8.23 -14.33 4.62
N VAL A 9 -8.33 -15.41 3.84
CA VAL A 9 -7.56 -15.59 2.60
C VAL A 9 -7.88 -14.50 1.59
N ASN A 10 -9.17 -14.19 1.37
CA ASN A 10 -9.57 -13.13 0.46
C ASN A 10 -9.08 -11.74 0.91
N THR A 11 -9.12 -11.47 2.21
CA THR A 11 -8.61 -10.20 2.77
C THR A 11 -7.11 -10.07 2.59
N LEU A 12 -6.35 -11.14 2.84
CA LEU A 12 -4.90 -11.15 2.62
C LEU A 12 -4.53 -11.00 1.15
N LEU A 13 -5.26 -11.67 0.26
CA LEU A 13 -5.08 -11.54 -1.18
C LEU A 13 -5.36 -10.12 -1.66
N LEU A 14 -6.46 -9.52 -1.20
CA LEU A 14 -6.81 -8.14 -1.52
C LEU A 14 -5.73 -7.16 -1.04
N LEU A 15 -5.23 -7.32 0.18
CA LEU A 15 -4.16 -6.51 0.76
C LEU A 15 -2.86 -6.64 -0.05
N ALA A 16 -2.51 -7.85 -0.49
CA ALA A 16 -1.33 -8.09 -1.32
C ALA A 16 -1.45 -7.40 -2.69
N ILE A 17 -2.60 -7.50 -3.35
CA ILE A 17 -2.87 -6.85 -4.64
C ILE A 17 -2.83 -5.32 -4.49
N LEU A 18 -3.45 -4.77 -3.45
CA LEU A 18 -3.45 -3.32 -3.19
C LEU A 18 -2.02 -2.80 -2.92
N SER A 19 -1.22 -3.55 -2.13
CA SER A 19 0.16 -3.18 -1.84
C SER A 19 1.04 -3.19 -3.08
N ALA A 20 0.92 -4.22 -3.92
CA ALA A 20 1.64 -4.31 -5.18
C ALA A 20 1.21 -3.18 -6.14
N GLY A 21 -0.09 -2.92 -6.26
CA GLY A 21 -0.63 -1.83 -7.07
C GLY A 21 -0.14 -0.46 -6.61
N ALA A 22 -0.10 -0.22 -5.31
CA ALA A 22 0.40 1.03 -4.74
C ALA A 22 1.88 1.31 -5.08
N LEU A 23 2.69 0.27 -5.26
CA LEU A 23 4.10 0.42 -5.64
C LEU A 23 4.31 0.57 -7.15
N VAL A 24 3.48 -0.11 -7.95
CA VAL A 24 3.70 -0.22 -9.40
C VAL A 24 2.94 0.85 -10.19
N ILE A 25 1.70 1.17 -9.81
CA ILE A 25 0.82 2.06 -10.60
C ILE A 25 1.27 3.54 -10.60
N PRO A 26 1.67 4.16 -9.46
CA PRO A 26 1.90 5.60 -9.39
C PRO A 26 2.93 6.15 -10.38
N PRO A 27 4.07 5.49 -10.66
CA PRO A 27 5.03 5.97 -11.65
C PRO A 27 4.44 6.14 -13.06
N PHE A 28 3.52 5.25 -13.47
CA PHE A 28 2.83 5.36 -14.76
C PHE A 28 1.86 6.55 -14.83
N ALA A 29 1.39 7.02 -13.68
CA ALA A 29 0.56 8.23 -13.58
C ALA A 29 1.39 9.52 -13.42
N GLY A 30 2.72 9.47 -13.61
CA GLY A 30 3.61 10.63 -13.45
C GLY A 30 3.82 11.04 -11.99
N ILE A 31 3.54 10.14 -11.05
CA ILE A 31 3.77 10.34 -9.62
C ILE A 31 5.15 9.80 -9.26
N THR A 32 5.98 10.64 -8.67
CA THR A 32 7.28 10.23 -8.15
C THR A 32 7.07 9.43 -6.86
N THR A 33 7.63 8.23 -6.83
CA THR A 33 7.56 7.35 -5.66
C THR A 33 8.93 7.32 -5.00
N LEU A 34 9.01 7.74 -3.74
CA LEU A 34 10.21 7.68 -2.92
C LEU A 34 10.03 6.65 -1.81
N VAL A 35 10.86 5.61 -1.83
CA VAL A 35 10.95 4.61 -0.75
C VAL A 35 12.05 5.02 0.20
N SER A 36 11.74 5.13 1.49
CA SER A 36 12.74 5.43 2.52
C SER A 36 13.29 4.13 3.12
N ASP A 37 14.58 3.89 2.92
CA ASP A 37 15.32 2.80 3.57
C ASP A 37 15.81 3.16 4.98
N GLY A 38 15.63 4.42 5.37
CA GLY A 38 16.09 4.95 6.65
C GLY A 38 17.60 5.21 6.69
N MET A 39 18.28 5.09 5.54
CA MET A 39 19.69 5.43 5.41
C MET A 39 19.85 6.87 4.93
N GLY A 40 20.90 7.54 5.38
CA GLY A 40 21.17 8.93 5.03
C GLY A 40 20.34 9.93 5.82
N ASN A 41 20.46 11.20 5.43
CA ASN A 41 19.78 12.30 6.10
C ASN A 41 18.34 12.38 5.58
N THR A 42 17.38 12.05 6.42
CA THR A 42 15.96 12.10 6.07
C THR A 42 15.08 12.27 7.31
N ASN A 43 13.94 12.93 7.14
CA ASN A 43 12.87 12.94 8.13
C ASN A 43 11.72 11.99 7.75
N ILE A 44 11.95 11.07 6.82
CA ILE A 44 10.97 10.09 6.37
C ILE A 44 11.24 8.77 7.10
N SER A 45 10.24 8.23 7.76
CA SER A 45 10.38 6.97 8.51
C SER A 45 10.84 5.83 7.61
N ARG A 46 11.71 4.97 8.13
CA ARG A 46 12.15 3.77 7.42
C ARG A 46 10.94 2.90 7.02
N GLY A 47 10.96 2.39 5.81
CA GLY A 47 9.86 1.58 5.27
C GLY A 47 8.64 2.38 4.83
N ALA A 48 8.70 3.72 4.86
CA ALA A 48 7.65 4.56 4.30
C ALA A 48 7.86 4.76 2.80
N VAL A 49 6.74 4.87 2.09
CA VAL A 49 6.68 5.29 0.69
C VAL A 49 6.00 6.64 0.62
N THR A 50 6.67 7.61 0.03
CA THR A 50 6.14 8.94 -0.23
C THR A 50 5.84 9.10 -1.70
N TYR A 51 4.60 9.45 -2.00
CA TYR A 51 4.11 9.77 -3.33
C TYR A 51 4.07 11.27 -3.51
N ALA A 52 4.78 11.77 -4.50
CA ALA A 52 4.84 13.19 -4.80
C ALA A 52 4.62 13.44 -6.30
N LYS A 53 3.94 14.53 -6.62
CA LYS A 53 3.72 14.97 -8.00
C LYS A 53 4.48 16.26 -8.25
N LYS A 54 5.19 16.34 -9.38
CA LYS A 54 5.77 17.59 -9.82
C LYS A 54 4.67 18.58 -10.17
N THR A 55 4.71 19.75 -9.55
CA THR A 55 3.67 20.77 -9.61
C THR A 55 4.35 22.14 -9.72
N ASP A 56 3.74 23.06 -10.44
CA ASP A 56 4.26 24.42 -10.52
C ASP A 56 4.20 25.09 -9.15
N THR A 57 5.27 25.78 -8.78
CA THR A 57 5.41 26.44 -7.49
C THR A 57 4.27 27.45 -7.23
N SER A 58 3.76 28.09 -8.29
CA SER A 58 2.62 29.03 -8.20
C SER A 58 1.30 28.37 -7.78
N SER A 59 1.17 27.06 -7.95
CA SER A 59 -0.05 26.29 -7.60
C SER A 59 0.03 25.62 -6.23
N VAL A 60 1.10 25.87 -5.48
CA VAL A 60 1.30 25.31 -4.15
C VAL A 60 0.91 26.34 -3.10
N ALA A 61 0.16 25.94 -2.08
CA ALA A 61 -0.36 26.81 -1.03
C ALA A 61 0.38 26.58 0.30
N THR A 62 0.24 27.56 1.19
CA THR A 62 0.64 27.41 2.61
C THR A 62 -0.08 26.21 3.24
N GLY A 63 0.65 25.38 3.96
CA GLY A 63 0.16 24.12 4.53
C GLY A 63 0.39 22.90 3.65
N ASP A 64 0.70 23.08 2.35
CA ASP A 64 1.07 21.96 1.49
C ASP A 64 2.41 21.34 1.93
N LYS A 65 2.54 20.03 1.73
CA LYS A 65 3.78 19.32 1.97
C LYS A 65 4.56 19.16 0.68
N ILE A 66 5.85 19.45 0.74
CA ILE A 66 6.77 19.28 -0.38
C ILE A 66 7.89 18.31 -0.02
N LEU A 67 8.31 17.53 -1.00
CA LEU A 67 9.49 16.68 -0.92
C LEU A 67 10.67 17.43 -1.51
N VAL A 68 11.70 17.63 -0.70
CA VAL A 68 13.00 18.16 -1.11
C VAL A 68 13.98 17.01 -1.13
N ASP A 69 14.58 16.79 -2.30
CA ASP A 69 15.63 15.78 -2.53
C ASP A 69 16.83 16.53 -3.08
N ASP A 70 17.80 16.74 -2.24
CA ASP A 70 19.04 17.46 -2.56
C ASP A 70 20.27 16.74 -2.00
N ASN A 71 21.44 17.34 -2.17
CA ASN A 71 22.70 16.77 -1.68
C ASN A 71 22.77 16.66 -0.14
N SER A 72 21.90 17.37 0.60
CA SER A 72 21.83 17.32 2.06
C SER A 72 20.96 16.15 2.57
N GLY A 73 20.08 15.62 1.71
CA GLY A 73 19.21 14.50 2.05
C GLY A 73 17.81 14.61 1.42
N LYS A 74 16.90 13.79 1.96
CA LYS A 74 15.51 13.72 1.49
C LYS A 74 14.57 14.09 2.63
N TYR A 75 13.92 15.22 2.50
CA TYR A 75 13.09 15.77 3.57
C TYR A 75 11.69 16.14 3.08
N ILE A 76 10.72 15.92 3.95
CA ILE A 76 9.36 16.43 3.78
C ILE A 76 9.21 17.68 4.65
N TYR A 77 8.81 18.77 4.02
CA TYR A 77 8.55 20.03 4.65
C TYR A 77 7.11 20.47 4.44
N THR A 78 6.56 21.21 5.40
CA THR A 78 5.29 21.92 5.24
C THR A 78 5.59 23.40 4.94
N ILE A 79 4.98 23.92 3.88
CA ILE A 79 5.14 25.33 3.48
C ILE A 79 4.43 26.21 4.50
N GLN A 80 5.17 27.19 5.06
CA GLN A 80 4.65 28.22 5.94
C GLN A 80 4.34 29.51 5.16
N SER A 81 5.27 29.91 4.29
CA SER A 81 5.09 31.02 3.37
C SER A 81 5.89 30.78 2.08
N LEU A 82 5.42 31.33 0.99
CA LEU A 82 6.02 31.18 -0.30
C LEU A 82 6.20 32.56 -0.93
N ASP A 83 7.44 32.93 -1.27
CA ASP A 83 7.77 34.10 -2.05
C ASP A 83 8.19 33.67 -3.45
N THR A 84 7.23 33.68 -4.36
CA THR A 84 7.49 33.30 -5.77
C THR A 84 8.37 34.30 -6.50
N ALA A 85 8.39 35.57 -6.07
CA ALA A 85 9.19 36.61 -6.67
C ALA A 85 10.66 36.49 -6.27
N ALA A 86 10.93 36.16 -5.02
CA ALA A 86 12.27 35.89 -4.51
C ALA A 86 12.75 34.48 -4.81
N GLY A 87 11.87 33.57 -5.20
CA GLY A 87 12.20 32.16 -5.40
C GLY A 87 12.56 31.44 -4.11
N THR A 88 12.00 31.87 -2.97
CA THR A 88 12.24 31.27 -1.66
C THR A 88 10.94 30.84 -0.98
N ALA A 89 11.04 29.88 -0.07
CA ALA A 89 9.95 29.45 0.77
C ALA A 89 10.42 29.25 2.19
N SER A 90 9.65 29.74 3.14
CA SER A 90 9.80 29.38 4.54
C SER A 90 9.06 28.07 4.76
N VAL A 91 9.76 27.05 5.23
CA VAL A 91 9.24 25.69 5.39
C VAL A 91 9.52 25.14 6.76
N LYS A 92 8.58 24.35 7.27
CA LYS A 92 8.68 23.69 8.54
C LYS A 92 8.95 22.20 8.38
N ASN A 93 9.97 21.68 9.02
CA ASN A 93 10.25 20.25 9.04
C ASN A 93 9.10 19.51 9.77
N VAL A 94 8.59 18.45 9.14
CA VAL A 94 7.40 17.71 9.63
C VAL A 94 7.67 16.96 10.94
N ILE A 95 8.93 16.60 11.20
CA ILE A 95 9.32 15.83 12.40
C ILE A 95 9.91 16.76 13.49
N SER A 96 10.99 17.50 13.16
CA SER A 96 11.64 18.35 14.16
C SER A 96 10.86 19.60 14.51
N GLY A 97 10.00 20.05 13.61
CA GLY A 97 9.24 21.28 13.78
C GLY A 97 10.04 22.56 13.50
N ASP A 98 11.31 22.43 13.14
CA ASP A 98 12.19 23.57 12.84
C ASP A 98 11.75 24.25 11.54
N THR A 99 11.82 25.58 11.54
CA THR A 99 11.54 26.40 10.37
C THR A 99 12.86 26.78 9.69
N THR A 100 12.90 26.58 8.39
CA THR A 100 14.08 26.88 7.56
C THR A 100 13.62 27.55 6.27
N GLU A 101 14.47 28.39 5.71
CA GLU A 101 14.27 28.98 4.39
C GLU A 101 14.97 28.14 3.33
N ILE A 102 14.22 27.78 2.28
CA ILE A 102 14.76 27.02 1.15
C ILE A 102 14.54 27.77 -0.16
N THR A 103 15.45 27.58 -1.11
CA THR A 103 15.25 28.07 -2.47
C THR A 103 14.32 27.12 -3.21
N VAL A 104 13.26 27.64 -3.80
CA VAL A 104 12.30 26.89 -4.59
C VAL A 104 12.52 27.17 -6.08
N ARG A 105 12.45 26.12 -6.88
CA ARG A 105 12.52 26.21 -8.34
C ARG A 105 11.13 26.47 -8.92
N ALA A 106 11.04 26.65 -10.24
CA ALA A 106 9.76 26.81 -10.94
C ALA A 106 8.76 25.65 -10.67
N THR A 107 9.29 24.46 -10.40
CA THR A 107 8.49 23.28 -10.03
C THR A 107 9.00 22.67 -8.74
N VAL A 108 8.07 22.21 -7.92
CA VAL A 108 8.32 21.50 -6.66
C VAL A 108 7.61 20.14 -6.66
N SER A 109 8.12 19.22 -5.86
CA SER A 109 7.49 17.91 -5.67
C SER A 109 6.47 17.98 -4.53
N LYS A 110 5.20 18.26 -4.84
CA LYS A 110 4.12 18.28 -3.86
C LYS A 110 3.80 16.86 -3.40
N VAL A 111 3.87 16.63 -2.09
CA VAL A 111 3.54 15.33 -1.47
C VAL A 111 2.03 15.12 -1.51
N ILE A 112 1.60 14.00 -2.06
CA ILE A 112 0.20 13.57 -2.08
C ILE A 112 -0.11 12.81 -0.79
N VAL A 113 0.70 11.77 -0.52
CA VAL A 113 0.53 10.90 0.64
C VAL A 113 1.85 10.23 0.99
N THR A 114 2.04 9.94 2.26
CA THR A 114 3.12 9.08 2.75
C THR A 114 2.50 7.89 3.49
N ILE A 115 2.79 6.69 3.02
CA ILE A 115 2.25 5.45 3.58
C ILE A 115 3.40 4.73 4.28
N PRO A 116 3.33 4.55 5.60
CA PRO A 116 4.32 3.77 6.34
C PRO A 116 4.21 2.28 5.98
N VAL A 117 5.29 1.54 6.16
CA VAL A 117 5.36 0.07 6.05
C VAL A 117 5.39 -0.49 4.63
N ILE A 118 4.65 0.03 3.66
CA ILE A 118 4.62 -0.52 2.27
C ILE A 118 6.02 -0.56 1.63
N GLY A 119 6.88 0.39 1.99
CA GLY A 119 8.26 0.42 1.50
C GLY A 119 9.12 -0.78 1.91
N PHE A 120 8.79 -1.46 3.01
CA PHE A 120 9.47 -2.70 3.37
C PHE A 120 9.29 -3.80 2.33
N LEU A 121 8.12 -3.86 1.69
CA LEU A 121 7.87 -4.78 0.58
C LEU A 121 8.78 -4.46 -0.62
N SER A 122 8.93 -3.18 -0.95
CA SER A 122 9.85 -2.73 -2.01
C SER A 122 11.31 -3.04 -1.67
N MET A 123 11.73 -2.82 -0.43
CA MET A 123 13.08 -3.15 0.02
C MET A 123 13.33 -4.66 0.02
N ALA A 124 12.35 -5.46 0.45
CA ALA A 124 12.42 -6.91 0.40
C ALA A 124 12.55 -7.41 -1.05
N ALA A 125 11.76 -6.84 -1.98
CA ALA A 125 11.84 -7.19 -3.41
C ALA A 125 13.19 -6.84 -4.07
N GLN A 126 14.02 -6.02 -3.46
CA GLN A 126 15.36 -5.68 -3.93
C GLN A 126 16.45 -6.59 -3.35
N SER A 127 16.14 -7.38 -2.32
CA SER A 127 17.08 -8.33 -1.72
C SER A 127 16.82 -9.75 -2.22
N ARG A 128 17.87 -10.56 -2.33
CA ARG A 128 17.76 -11.95 -2.77
C ARG A 128 16.92 -12.78 -1.80
N GLU A 129 17.15 -12.59 -0.50
CA GLU A 129 16.41 -13.27 0.56
C GLU A 129 14.96 -12.83 0.60
N GLY A 130 14.69 -11.55 0.41
CA GLY A 130 13.35 -11.00 0.40
C GLY A 130 12.51 -11.48 -0.79
N ILE A 131 13.10 -11.61 -1.98
CA ILE A 131 12.41 -12.21 -3.15
C ILE A 131 12.01 -13.66 -2.84
N MET A 132 12.87 -14.44 -2.21
CA MET A 132 12.56 -15.82 -1.82
C MET A 132 11.42 -15.88 -0.81
N ILE A 133 11.42 -14.99 0.19
CA ILE A 133 10.37 -14.92 1.21
C ILE A 133 9.03 -14.50 0.56
N ILE A 134 9.05 -13.49 -0.32
CA ILE A 134 7.86 -13.05 -1.05
C ILE A 134 7.31 -14.19 -1.93
N GLY A 135 8.18 -14.90 -2.66
CA GLY A 135 7.80 -16.04 -3.47
C GLY A 135 7.16 -17.16 -2.65
N LEU A 136 7.75 -17.48 -1.49
CA LEU A 136 7.20 -18.48 -0.58
C LEU A 136 5.85 -18.05 0.01
N ALA A 137 5.70 -16.77 0.37
CA ALA A 137 4.44 -16.23 0.86
C ALA A 137 3.33 -16.29 -0.20
N ILE A 138 3.63 -15.96 -1.46
CA ILE A 138 2.69 -16.09 -2.58
C ILE A 138 2.29 -17.56 -2.78
N LEU A 139 3.26 -18.47 -2.80
CA LEU A 139 3.00 -19.91 -2.92
C LEU A 139 2.08 -20.39 -1.79
N PHE A 140 2.36 -19.97 -0.56
CA PHE A 140 1.53 -20.32 0.61
C PHE A 140 0.09 -19.78 0.47
N LEU A 141 -0.09 -18.54 0.01
CA LEU A 141 -1.42 -17.97 -0.26
C LEU A 141 -2.17 -18.75 -1.34
N VAL A 142 -1.49 -19.20 -2.40
CA VAL A 142 -2.10 -20.03 -3.46
C VAL A 142 -2.55 -21.37 -2.88
N ILE A 143 -1.73 -22.01 -2.04
CA ILE A 143 -2.10 -23.27 -1.38
C ILE A 143 -3.31 -23.07 -0.47
N LEU A 144 -3.34 -22.01 0.33
CA LEU A 144 -4.49 -21.69 1.19
C LEU A 144 -5.75 -21.42 0.37
N PHE A 145 -5.62 -20.74 -0.77
CA PHE A 145 -6.75 -20.49 -1.66
C PHE A 145 -7.33 -21.79 -2.23
N ILE A 146 -6.46 -22.70 -2.71
CA ILE A 146 -6.89 -24.02 -3.23
C ILE A 146 -7.57 -24.83 -2.12
N LEU A 147 -6.99 -24.89 -0.92
CA LEU A 147 -7.60 -25.59 0.22
C LEU A 147 -8.96 -24.99 0.60
N SER A 148 -9.08 -23.67 0.58
CA SER A 148 -10.35 -22.99 0.86
C SER A 148 -11.43 -23.33 -0.17
N GLU A 149 -11.06 -23.54 -1.42
CA GLU A 149 -12.00 -23.89 -2.50
C GLU A 149 -12.39 -25.37 -2.47
N VAL A 150 -11.44 -26.27 -2.18
CA VAL A 150 -11.73 -27.72 -2.04
C VAL A 150 -12.71 -27.95 -0.87
N TRP A 151 -12.46 -27.35 0.29
CA TRP A 151 -13.37 -27.51 1.45
C TRP A 151 -14.77 -26.92 1.23
N LYS A 152 -14.92 -25.96 0.35
CA LYS A 152 -16.22 -25.44 -0.04
C LYS A 152 -17.01 -26.49 -0.82
N ARG A 153 -16.35 -27.19 -1.71
CA ARG A 153 -16.99 -28.22 -2.55
C ARG A 153 -17.49 -29.40 -1.72
N ASP A 154 -16.67 -29.82 -0.74
CA ASP A 154 -17.06 -30.90 0.16
C ASP A 154 -18.30 -30.53 1.01
N GLU A 155 -18.41 -29.27 1.49
CA GLU A 155 -19.61 -28.80 2.22
C GLU A 155 -20.87 -28.72 1.32
N GLU A 156 -20.75 -28.37 0.04
CA GLU A 156 -21.86 -28.31 -0.90
C GLU A 156 -22.34 -29.74 -1.30
N GLU A 157 -21.44 -30.70 -1.43
CA GLU A 157 -21.77 -32.11 -1.69
C GLU A 157 -22.50 -32.74 -0.50
N ASP A 158 -22.08 -32.45 0.75
CA ASP A 158 -22.72 -32.92 1.97
C ASP A 158 -24.16 -32.34 2.15
N GLU A 159 -24.36 -31.02 1.81
CA GLU A 159 -25.69 -30.38 1.87
C GLU A 159 -26.64 -30.94 0.80
N GLU A 160 -26.19 -31.32 -0.39
CA GLU A 160 -26.99 -31.92 -1.46
C GLU A 160 -27.40 -33.38 -1.08
N GLU A 161 -26.52 -34.16 -0.46
CA GLU A 161 -26.85 -35.51 0.04
C GLU A 161 -27.87 -35.46 1.15
N GLU A 162 -27.81 -34.50 2.10
CA GLU A 162 -28.81 -34.35 3.18
C GLU A 162 -30.20 -33.95 2.63
N GLU A 163 -30.28 -33.09 1.58
CA GLU A 163 -31.53 -32.70 0.94
C GLU A 163 -32.17 -33.88 0.16
N GLU A 164 -31.38 -34.72 -0.52
CA GLU A 164 -31.89 -35.92 -1.22
C GLU A 164 -32.42 -36.95 -0.24
N ASP A 165 -31.80 -37.18 0.92
CA ASP A 165 -32.23 -38.10 1.94
C ASP A 165 -33.56 -37.63 2.61
N GLU A 166 -33.74 -36.31 2.85
CA GLU A 166 -35.00 -35.75 3.37
C GLU A 166 -36.16 -35.88 2.38
N ASP A 167 -35.92 -35.71 1.08
CA ASP A 167 -36.97 -35.86 0.06
C ASP A 167 -37.41 -37.33 -0.11
N ASP A 168 -36.49 -38.30 -0.02
CA ASP A 168 -36.78 -39.72 -0.09
C ASP A 168 -37.58 -40.20 1.16
N GLU A 169 -37.29 -39.69 2.36
CA GLU A 169 -38.11 -39.97 3.55
C GLU A 169 -39.53 -39.40 3.44
N ALA A 170 -39.69 -38.17 2.91
CA ALA A 170 -41.00 -37.53 2.75
C ALA A 170 -41.91 -38.29 1.78
N VAL A 171 -41.37 -38.89 0.74
CA VAL A 171 -42.13 -39.69 -0.24
C VAL A 171 -42.62 -41.02 0.36
N SER A 172 -41.86 -41.59 1.30
CA SER A 172 -42.20 -42.89 1.94
C SER A 172 -43.45 -42.85 2.81
N TYR A 173 -43.85 -41.70 3.36
CA TYR A 173 -45.02 -41.53 4.24
C TYR A 173 -46.34 -41.24 3.49
N THR A 174 -46.32 -41.05 2.18
CA THR A 174 -47.51 -40.72 1.37
C THR A 174 -48.20 -41.94 0.74
N HIS A 175 -47.72 -43.16 0.98
CA HIS A 175 -48.28 -44.40 0.44
C HIS A 175 -48.85 -45.35 1.53
N LEU A 176 -49.62 -44.82 2.50
CA LEU A 176 -50.48 -45.62 3.39
C LEU A 176 -51.94 -45.11 3.37
#